data_6ac321a535ccb94af7c5d165da2862a6
#
_entry.id   6ac321a535ccb94af7c5d165da2862a6
#
_cell.length_a   1.000
_cell.length_b   1.000
_cell.length_c   1.000
_cell.angle_alpha   90.00
_cell.angle_beta   90.00
_cell.angle_gamma   90.00
#
_symmetry.space_group_name_H-M   'P 1'
#
loop_
_entity.id
_entity.type
_entity.pdbx_description
1 polymer ?
#
loop_
_entity_poly.entity_id
_entity_poly.type
_entity_poly.pdbx_seq_one_letter_code
_entity_poly.pdbx_strand_id
1 'polypeptide(L)' 'DSNKEKILIRKINTVGQEISENYTGIVISIYSDGSIERVLKN' A
#
# COMPACT_ATOMS: atom_id res chain seq x y z
N ASP A 1 -18.01 -9.22 4.97
CA ASP A 1 -18.40 -8.73 6.21
C ASP A 1 -17.68 -7.47 6.62
N SER A 2 -18.43 -6.52 7.06
CA SER A 2 -17.90 -5.20 7.30
C SER A 2 -16.96 -5.13 8.50
N ASN A 3 -16.98 -6.12 9.34
CA ASN A 3 -16.13 -6.08 10.52
C ASN A 3 -14.76 -6.60 10.32
N LYS A 4 -14.48 -7.11 9.16
CA LYS A 4 -13.14 -7.61 8.94
C LYS A 4 -12.18 -6.46 8.86
N GLU A 5 -11.12 -6.59 9.62
CA GLU A 5 -10.05 -5.63 9.52
C GLU A 5 -9.08 -6.06 8.46
N LYS A 6 -8.70 -5.14 7.64
CA LYS A 6 -7.69 -5.44 6.65
C LYS A 6 -6.32 -5.14 7.23
N ILE A 7 -5.36 -5.95 6.84
CA ILE A 7 -4.00 -5.83 7.31
C ILE A 7 -3.13 -5.48 6.14
N LEU A 8 -2.28 -4.50 6.32
CA LEU A 8 -1.36 -4.09 5.28
C LEU A 8 -0.36 -5.20 5.04
N ILE A 9 -0.28 -5.66 3.81
CA ILE A 9 0.66 -6.71 3.43
C ILE A 9 1.96 -6.10 2.94
N ARG A 10 1.86 -5.14 2.03
CA ARG A 10 3.06 -4.52 1.49
C ARG A 10 2.72 -3.18 0.86
N LYS A 11 3.76 -2.37 0.69
CA LYS A 11 3.66 -1.11 -0.05
C LYS A 11 4.65 -1.16 -1.18
N ILE A 12 4.19 -0.75 -2.35
CA ILE A 12 5.04 -0.75 -3.53
C ILE A 12 4.89 0.59 -4.24
N ASN A 13 5.81 0.85 -5.16
CA ASN A 13 5.72 2.03 -6.00
C ASN A 13 5.02 1.68 -7.31
N THR A 14 4.96 2.63 -8.22
CA THR A 14 4.24 2.41 -9.48
C THR A 14 4.96 1.43 -10.39
N VAL A 15 6.21 1.14 -10.09
CA VAL A 15 6.96 0.16 -10.85
C VAL A 15 6.78 -1.25 -10.32
N GLY A 16 6.19 -1.36 -9.11
CA GLY A 16 5.98 -2.68 -8.52
C GLY A 16 7.04 -3.09 -7.53
N GLN A 17 7.93 -2.20 -7.18
CA GLN A 17 9.00 -2.51 -6.25
C GLN A 17 8.61 -2.04 -4.85
N GLU A 18 9.06 -2.78 -3.85
CA GLU A 18 8.83 -2.37 -2.47
C GLU A 18 9.57 -1.09 -2.19
N ILE A 19 8.97 -0.25 -1.37
CA ILE A 19 9.52 1.07 -1.08
C ILE A 19 10.12 1.07 0.31
N SER A 20 11.04 2.01 0.52
CA SER A 20 11.63 2.23 1.83
C SER A 20 10.88 3.33 2.55
N GLU A 21 11.24 3.53 3.81
CA GLU A 21 10.62 4.59 4.60
C GLU A 21 10.91 5.97 4.04
N ASN A 22 12.01 6.11 3.34
CA ASN A 22 12.41 7.40 2.80
C ASN A 22 11.81 7.69 1.43
N TYR A 23 11.06 6.75 0.92
CA TYR A 23 10.50 6.91 -0.41
C TYR A 23 9.50 8.05 -0.44
N THR A 24 9.53 8.84 -1.50
CA THR A 24 8.52 9.85 -1.77
C THR A 24 7.94 9.58 -3.14
N GLY A 25 6.66 9.90 -3.28
CA GLY A 25 5.96 9.66 -4.52
C GLY A 25 4.72 8.83 -4.28
N ILE A 26 4.23 8.20 -5.34
CA ILE A 26 3.01 7.40 -5.24
C ILE A 26 3.32 6.09 -4.53
N VAL A 27 2.55 5.81 -3.50
CA VAL A 27 2.66 4.58 -2.73
C VAL A 27 1.41 3.77 -2.96
N ILE A 28 1.57 2.51 -3.32
CA ILE A 28 0.46 1.59 -3.52
C ILE A 28 0.48 0.61 -2.36
N SER A 29 -0.58 0.64 -1.55
CA SER A 29 -0.70 -0.22 -0.39
C SER A 29 -1.60 -1.38 -0.72
N ILE A 30 -1.15 -2.58 -0.42
CA ILE A 30 -1.89 -3.81 -0.69
C ILE A 30 -2.27 -4.45 0.63
N TYR A 31 -3.55 -4.75 0.78
CA TYR A 31 -4.09 -5.27 2.03
C TYR A 31 -4.52 -6.71 1.89
N SER A 32 -4.72 -7.34 3.03
CA SER A 32 -5.00 -8.77 3.09
C SER A 32 -6.35 -9.12 2.50
N ASP A 33 -7.27 -8.17 2.46
CA ASP A 33 -8.61 -8.46 1.91
C ASP A 33 -8.67 -8.22 0.41
N GLY A 34 -7.54 -7.93 -0.21
CA GLY A 34 -7.50 -7.67 -1.63
C GLY A 34 -7.65 -6.21 -2.00
N SER A 35 -7.79 -5.35 -1.02
CA SER A 35 -7.91 -3.91 -1.29
C SER A 35 -6.57 -3.33 -1.69
N ILE A 36 -6.64 -2.26 -2.47
CA ILE A 36 -5.45 -1.54 -2.88
C ILE A 36 -5.73 -0.06 -2.74
N GLU A 37 -4.81 0.66 -2.12
CA GLU A 37 -4.92 2.10 -1.97
C GLU A 37 -3.71 2.77 -2.56
N ARG A 38 -3.93 3.92 -3.19
CA ARG A 38 -2.86 4.75 -3.69
C ARG A 38 -2.81 6.04 -2.90
N VAL A 39 -1.63 6.38 -2.45
CA VAL A 39 -1.42 7.57 -1.63
C VAL A 39 -0.18 8.27 -2.12
N LEU A 40 -0.24 9.60 -2.18
CA LEU A 40 0.94 10.39 -2.50
C LEU A 40 1.68 10.68 -1.20
N LYS A 41 2.93 10.28 -1.17
CA LYS A 41 3.77 10.53 -0.01
C LYS A 41 4.85 11.53 -0.36
N ASN A 42 4.88 12.60 0.39
CA ASN A 42 5.87 13.66 0.18
C ASN A 42 7.05 13.52 1.10
#